data_16156a58646951dd3e90567cf95ca868
#
_entry.id   16156a58646951dd3e90567cf95ca868
#
_cell.length_a   1.000
_cell.length_b   1.000
_cell.length_c   1.000
_cell.angle_alpha   90.00
_cell.angle_beta   90.00
_cell.angle_gamma   90.00
#
_symmetry.space_group_name_H-M   'P 1'
#
loop_
_entity.id
_entity.type
_entity.pdbx_description
1 polymer ?
#
loop_
_entity_poly.entity_id
_entity_poly.type
_entity_poly.pdbx_seq_one_letter_code
_entity_poly.pdbx_strand_id
1 'polypeptide(L)'
;MALGHNVIIRGLNSIYKQAPHIGPQDAEDFVAYAKCWHEVLDAHHNMEETTLFPEIEKNTGKKGIMDVNVQQHRTCLFRGPLSIVALD
;
A
#
# COMPACT_ATOMS: atom_id res chain seq x y z
N MET A 1 2.14 -10.78 -7.60
CA MET A 1 1.56 -9.86 -6.60
C MET A 1 2.25 -9.94 -5.24
N ALA A 2 2.54 -11.14 -4.74
CA ALA A 2 3.22 -11.29 -3.45
C ALA A 2 4.58 -10.57 -3.38
N LEU A 3 5.38 -10.61 -4.43
CA LEU A 3 6.67 -9.93 -4.47
C LEU A 3 6.54 -8.41 -4.41
N GLY A 4 5.54 -7.85 -5.10
CA GLY A 4 5.28 -6.42 -5.05
C GLY A 4 4.81 -5.97 -3.66
N HIS A 5 3.93 -6.76 -3.03
CA HIS A 5 3.46 -6.49 -1.68
C HIS A 5 4.61 -6.59 -0.66
N ASN A 6 5.52 -7.55 -0.84
CA ASN A 6 6.68 -7.68 0.05
C ASN A 6 7.57 -6.43 0.02
N VAL A 7 7.77 -5.81 -1.14
CA VAL A 7 8.52 -4.57 -1.24
C VAL A 7 7.84 -3.44 -0.46
N ILE A 8 6.52 -3.32 -0.60
CA ILE A 8 5.73 -2.32 0.12
C ILE A 8 5.81 -2.55 1.62
N ILE A 9 5.63 -3.80 2.07
CA ILE A 9 5.68 -4.17 3.50
C ILE A 9 7.07 -3.91 4.08
N ARG A 10 8.14 -4.23 3.35
CA ARG A 10 9.50 -3.95 3.80
C ARG A 10 9.75 -2.45 3.97
N GLY A 11 9.24 -1.63 3.05
CA GLY A 11 9.31 -0.19 3.18
C GLY A 11 8.59 0.32 4.42
N LEU A 12 7.38 -0.17 4.66
CA LEU A 12 6.61 0.18 5.84
C LEU A 12 7.32 -0.24 7.14
N ASN A 13 7.85 -1.46 7.18
CA ASN A 13 8.60 -1.94 8.34
C ASN A 13 9.84 -1.10 8.61
N SER A 14 10.54 -0.67 7.56
CA SER A 14 11.70 0.21 7.67
C SER A 14 11.31 1.55 8.29
N ILE A 15 10.20 2.14 7.82
CA ILE A 15 9.67 3.39 8.37
C ILE A 15 9.35 3.21 9.85
N TYR A 16 8.68 2.14 10.20
CA TYR A 16 8.28 1.83 11.56
C TYR A 16 9.47 1.69 12.51
N LYS A 17 10.49 0.95 12.07
CA LYS A 17 11.68 0.70 12.89
C LYS A 17 12.50 1.94 13.09
N GLN A 18 12.56 2.82 12.09
CA GLN A 18 13.40 4.01 12.13
C GLN A 18 12.74 5.19 12.81
N ALA A 19 11.39 5.29 12.78
CA ALA A 19 10.66 6.44 13.28
C ALA A 19 11.06 6.85 14.71
N PRO A 20 11.16 5.94 15.70
CA PRO A 20 11.53 6.32 17.05
C PRO A 20 12.98 6.80 17.20
N HIS A 21 13.82 6.54 16.20
CA HIS A 21 15.25 6.84 16.25
C HIS A 21 15.66 8.02 15.37
N ILE A 22 14.68 8.66 14.70
CA ILE A 22 14.95 9.78 13.82
C ILE A 22 15.16 11.05 14.64
N GLY A 23 16.37 11.63 14.51
CA GLY A 23 16.66 12.90 15.13
C GLY A 23 16.11 14.09 14.34
N PRO A 24 16.08 15.30 14.96
CA PRO A 24 15.55 16.48 14.26
C PRO A 24 16.27 16.81 12.96
N GLN A 25 17.55 16.43 12.85
CA GLN A 25 18.36 16.68 11.66
C GLN A 25 17.88 15.88 10.45
N ASP A 26 17.33 14.68 10.70
CA ASP A 26 16.93 13.75 9.66
C ASP A 26 15.41 13.70 9.45
N ALA A 27 14.64 14.48 10.22
CA ALA A 27 13.20 14.44 10.19
C ALA A 27 12.63 14.79 8.81
N GLU A 28 13.19 15.78 8.15
CA GLU A 28 12.74 16.22 6.83
C GLU A 28 12.95 15.12 5.79
N ASP A 29 14.15 14.52 5.78
CA ASP A 29 14.48 13.43 4.86
C ASP A 29 13.62 12.19 5.14
N PHE A 30 13.37 11.89 6.39
CA PHE A 30 12.51 10.78 6.79
C PHE A 30 11.07 10.97 6.30
N VAL A 31 10.52 12.17 6.46
CA VAL A 31 9.17 12.48 5.97
C VAL A 31 9.11 12.37 4.45
N ALA A 32 10.14 12.83 3.75
CA ALA A 32 10.21 12.70 2.29
C ALA A 32 10.23 11.24 1.88
N TYR A 33 10.98 10.39 2.57
CA TYR A 33 11.00 8.95 2.33
C TYR A 33 9.63 8.32 2.54
N ALA A 34 8.96 8.66 3.63
CA ALA A 34 7.62 8.15 3.93
C ALA A 34 6.59 8.57 2.87
N LYS A 35 6.70 9.80 2.39
CA LYS A 35 5.84 10.29 1.30
C LYS A 35 6.07 9.51 0.01
N CYS A 36 7.32 9.25 -0.35
CA CYS A 36 7.64 8.46 -1.53
C CYS A 36 7.06 7.06 -1.43
N TRP A 37 7.16 6.44 -0.26
CA TRP A 37 6.57 5.13 -0.01
C TRP A 37 5.05 5.17 -0.20
N HIS A 38 4.39 6.20 0.34
CA HIS A 38 2.95 6.38 0.20
C HIS A 38 2.52 6.57 -1.26
N GLU A 39 3.28 7.35 -2.02
CA GLU A 39 3.00 7.55 -3.44
C GLU A 39 3.13 6.26 -4.24
N VAL A 40 4.11 5.43 -3.93
CA VAL A 40 4.27 4.11 -4.55
C VAL A 40 3.07 3.22 -4.22
N LEU A 41 2.60 3.24 -2.98
CA LEU A 41 1.44 2.48 -2.55
C LEU A 41 0.18 2.93 -3.29
N ASP A 42 -0.04 4.25 -3.38
CA ASP A 42 -1.20 4.79 -4.10
C ASP A 42 -1.18 4.43 -5.57
N ALA A 43 -0.02 4.54 -6.22
CA ALA A 43 0.14 4.18 -7.62
C ALA A 43 -0.14 2.68 -7.83
N HIS A 44 0.32 1.83 -6.91
CA HIS A 44 0.08 0.40 -6.96
C HIS A 44 -1.42 0.07 -6.84
N HIS A 45 -2.11 0.64 -5.85
CA HIS A 45 -3.55 0.46 -5.68
C HIS A 45 -4.33 0.95 -6.89
N ASN A 46 -3.96 2.12 -7.41
CA ASN A 46 -4.63 2.69 -8.57
C ASN A 46 -4.46 1.79 -9.81
N MET A 47 -3.27 1.27 -10.04
CA MET A 47 -3.01 0.35 -11.15
C MET A 47 -3.85 -0.91 -11.03
N GLU A 48 -3.93 -1.50 -9.84
CA GLU A 48 -4.74 -2.68 -9.60
C GLU A 48 -6.23 -2.41 -9.85
N GLU A 49 -6.77 -1.33 -9.29
CA GLU A 49 -8.18 -1.01 -9.40
C GLU A 49 -8.60 -0.61 -10.81
N THR A 50 -7.74 0.08 -11.55
CA THR A 50 -8.08 0.56 -12.89
C THR A 50 -7.76 -0.42 -14.00
N THR A 51 -6.82 -1.33 -13.79
CA THR A 51 -6.33 -2.24 -14.84
C THR A 51 -6.44 -3.71 -14.44
N LEU A 52 -5.79 -4.10 -13.34
CA LEU A 52 -5.67 -5.51 -12.98
C LEU A 52 -7.01 -6.12 -12.56
N PHE A 53 -7.73 -5.47 -11.66
CA PHE A 53 -9.00 -6.01 -11.16
C PHE A 53 -10.06 -6.11 -12.26
N PRO A 54 -10.25 -5.08 -13.11
CA PRO A 54 -11.16 -5.22 -14.26
C PRO A 54 -10.77 -6.33 -15.22
N GLU A 55 -9.48 -6.54 -15.46
CA GLU A 55 -9.00 -7.62 -16.33
C GLU A 55 -9.30 -9.00 -15.72
N ILE A 56 -9.11 -9.15 -14.41
CA ILE A 56 -9.43 -10.40 -13.72
C ILE A 56 -10.92 -10.68 -13.81
N GLU A 57 -11.78 -9.69 -13.57
CA GLU A 57 -13.23 -9.85 -13.66
C GLU A 57 -13.66 -10.21 -15.07
N LYS A 58 -13.07 -9.57 -16.09
CA LYS A 58 -13.35 -9.85 -17.49
C LYS A 58 -12.96 -11.27 -17.86
N ASN A 59 -11.77 -11.71 -17.47
CA ASN A 59 -11.24 -13.03 -17.83
C ASN A 59 -11.95 -14.17 -17.11
N THR A 60 -12.39 -13.94 -15.88
CA THR A 60 -13.14 -14.95 -15.10
C THR A 60 -14.63 -14.92 -15.39
N GLY A 61 -15.14 -13.84 -15.98
CA GLY A 61 -16.57 -13.63 -16.21
C GLY A 61 -17.37 -13.41 -14.93
N LYS A 62 -16.71 -13.20 -13.80
CA LYS A 62 -17.36 -13.01 -12.51
C LYS A 62 -17.27 -11.56 -12.09
N LYS A 63 -18.32 -10.80 -12.34
CA LYS A 63 -18.41 -9.39 -11.95
C LYS A 63 -18.42 -9.26 -10.44
N GLY A 64 -17.63 -8.33 -9.91
CA GLY A 64 -17.58 -8.07 -8.48
C GLY A 64 -16.67 -8.98 -7.68
N ILE A 65 -15.96 -9.91 -8.32
CA ILE A 65 -15.06 -10.85 -7.62
C ILE A 65 -13.93 -10.11 -6.88
N MET A 66 -13.55 -8.91 -7.35
CA MET A 66 -12.49 -8.10 -6.76
C MET A 66 -12.98 -7.01 -5.81
N ASP A 67 -14.29 -6.96 -5.51
CA ASP A 67 -14.87 -5.92 -4.66
C ASP A 67 -14.29 -5.92 -3.24
N VAL A 68 -14.01 -7.09 -2.69
CA VAL A 68 -13.38 -7.22 -1.37
C VAL A 68 -12.00 -6.55 -1.38
N ASN A 69 -11.25 -6.73 -2.44
CA ASN A 69 -9.92 -6.14 -2.58
C ASN A 69 -10.00 -4.61 -2.70
N VAL A 70 -10.98 -4.09 -3.40
CA VAL A 70 -11.23 -2.65 -3.49
C VAL A 70 -11.56 -2.08 -2.11
N GLN A 71 -12.40 -2.77 -1.34
CA GLN A 71 -12.73 -2.35 0.02
C GLN A 71 -11.52 -2.38 0.94
N GLN A 72 -10.66 -3.38 0.81
CA GLN A 72 -9.42 -3.44 1.58
C GLN A 72 -8.49 -2.25 1.26
N HIS A 73 -8.38 -1.88 -0.01
CA HIS A 73 -7.63 -0.70 -0.42
C HIS A 73 -8.20 0.58 0.21
N ARG A 74 -9.52 0.73 0.20
CA ARG A 74 -10.18 1.88 0.83
C ARG A 74 -9.93 1.94 2.32
N THR A 75 -10.00 0.80 2.99
CA THR A 75 -9.70 0.71 4.43
C THR A 75 -8.26 1.16 4.70
N CYS A 76 -7.32 0.75 3.89
CA CYS A 76 -5.93 1.17 3.99
C CYS A 76 -5.78 2.69 3.85
N LEU A 77 -6.48 3.30 2.89
CA LEU A 77 -6.46 4.75 2.68
C LEU A 77 -7.03 5.50 3.88
N PHE A 78 -8.13 5.01 4.47
CA PHE A 78 -8.78 5.67 5.60
C PHE A 78 -8.03 5.50 6.92
N ARG A 79 -7.51 4.30 7.18
CA ARG A 79 -6.82 3.99 8.44
C ARG A 79 -5.30 4.19 8.36
N GLY A 80 -4.82 4.50 7.17
CA GLY A 80 -3.41 4.68 6.93
C GLY A 80 -2.64 3.37 6.80
N PRO A 81 -1.32 3.45 6.61
CA PRO A 81 -0.47 2.27 6.37
C PRO A 81 -0.48 1.22 7.47
N LEU A 82 -0.85 1.62 8.69
CA LEU A 82 -0.91 0.71 9.84
C LEU A 82 -1.88 -0.45 9.62
N SER A 83 -2.95 -0.22 8.88
CA SER A 83 -3.96 -1.24 8.61
C SER A 83 -3.41 -2.38 7.75
N ILE A 84 -2.40 -2.15 6.95
CA ILE A 84 -1.76 -3.19 6.14
C ILE A 84 -1.09 -4.23 7.01
N VAL A 85 -0.39 -3.79 8.06
CA VAL A 85 0.29 -4.68 9.01
C VAL A 85 -0.74 -5.50 9.79
N ALA A 86 -1.86 -4.89 10.16
CA ALA A 86 -2.91 -5.56 10.91
C ALA A 86 -3.68 -6.61 10.08
N LEU A 87 -3.69 -6.46 8.76
CA LEU A 87 -4.38 -7.38 7.86
C LEU A 87 -3.53 -8.59 7.46
N ASP A 88 -2.25 -8.54 7.68
CA ASP A 88 -1.35 -9.66 7.49
C ASP A 88 -1.45 -10.62 8.67
#